data_f6cd7411e2e94668ffef789036b7f574
#
_entry.id   f6cd7411e2e94668ffef789036b7f574
#
_cell.length_a   1.000
_cell.length_b   1.000
_cell.length_c   1.000
_cell.angle_alpha   90.00
_cell.angle_beta   90.00
_cell.angle_gamma   90.00
#
_symmetry.space_group_name_H-M   'P 1'
#
loop_
_entity.id
_entity.type
_entity.pdbx_description
1 polymer ?
#
loop_
_entity_poly.entity_id
_entity_poly.type
_entity_poly.pdbx_seq_one_letter_code
_entity_poly.pdbx_strand_id
1 'polypeptide(L)'
;MPAPDALTTRTGFEIELLAPVGSSRRALAERIADEHGGSVIRVFHVDSEPSLVPGMGQFWHLTPGYRIHDATGTELATLVDDITIVEDIRRDQLAARCGETGHQGCPLCRPDPDPDAFRILSDDLRLLRLAGDTTGARTRFEHVLDGIARVFDVPVETVGAVRRVRDRAGASIAMATAVAPGRERPCEIVTPPIRSGHTEALEALLGPARALGFLVPVEAAVHLHLDAGPFRSVPAFTNVVRLFTGYRSGLHAVLGTNPHCVRTGALPEALTTVVDTESRSGADWPRLQEAVRALGLTKYLDVNLTALLTDTPPRDTIEIRILPGMLDGEDITGRAAIVQALLERCLDPTPLPKPPRGVPSEEALLVLLADARARQLRRIRPALA
;
A
#
# COMPACT_ATOMS: atom_id res chain seq x y z
N MET A 1 -28.16 15.09 5.71
CA MET A 1 -27.24 14.40 6.62
C MET A 1 -26.70 13.19 5.87
N PRO A 2 -25.39 12.94 5.86
CA PRO A 2 -24.88 11.71 5.27
C PRO A 2 -25.50 10.50 6.00
N ALA A 3 -25.68 9.41 5.27
CA ALA A 3 -26.15 8.17 5.85
C ALA A 3 -25.25 7.78 7.04
N PRO A 4 -25.76 7.16 8.11
CA PRO A 4 -24.97 6.81 9.30
C PRO A 4 -23.79 5.86 9.00
N ASP A 5 -23.72 5.33 7.78
CA ASP A 5 -22.66 4.44 7.27
C ASP A 5 -21.74 5.10 6.25
N ALA A 6 -21.83 6.42 6.05
CA ALA A 6 -20.97 7.11 5.09
C ALA A 6 -19.58 7.38 5.69
N LEU A 7 -18.53 7.09 4.90
CA LEU A 7 -17.15 7.50 5.21
C LEU A 7 -17.06 9.03 5.20
N THR A 8 -16.63 9.62 6.30
CA THR A 8 -16.62 11.08 6.50
C THR A 8 -15.23 11.64 6.80
N THR A 9 -14.27 10.79 7.14
CA THR A 9 -12.89 11.20 7.40
C THR A 9 -12.10 11.33 6.12
N ARG A 10 -11.13 12.24 6.12
CA ARG A 10 -10.14 12.33 5.05
C ARG A 10 -9.35 11.03 5.00
N THR A 11 -9.47 10.28 3.89
CA THR A 11 -8.89 8.95 3.74
C THR A 11 -8.17 8.82 2.40
N GLY A 12 -6.93 8.32 2.43
CA GLY A 12 -6.21 7.85 1.25
C GLY A 12 -6.43 6.35 1.07
N PHE A 13 -6.37 5.90 -0.19
CA PHE A 13 -6.54 4.49 -0.54
C PHE A 13 -5.35 4.02 -1.37
N GLU A 14 -4.89 2.81 -1.12
CA GLU A 14 -4.01 2.02 -1.97
C GLU A 14 -4.79 0.76 -2.38
N ILE A 15 -4.99 0.55 -3.68
CA ILE A 15 -5.85 -0.53 -4.21
C ILE A 15 -5.02 -1.38 -5.15
N GLU A 16 -4.72 -2.61 -4.73
CA GLU A 16 -3.89 -3.55 -5.47
C GLU A 16 -4.69 -4.27 -6.55
N LEU A 17 -4.26 -4.11 -7.81
CA LEU A 17 -4.89 -4.68 -9.00
C LEU A 17 -3.86 -5.37 -9.91
N LEU A 18 -4.38 -6.07 -10.91
CA LEU A 18 -3.61 -6.72 -11.95
C LEU A 18 -4.13 -6.32 -13.33
N ALA A 19 -3.32 -5.64 -14.12
CA ALA A 19 -3.62 -5.33 -15.51
C ALA A 19 -3.63 -6.63 -16.32
N PRO A 20 -4.62 -6.84 -17.21
CA PRO A 20 -4.65 -8.01 -18.07
C PRO A 20 -3.51 -8.00 -19.10
N VAL A 21 -3.26 -9.15 -19.70
CA VAL A 21 -2.28 -9.29 -20.80
C VAL A 21 -2.60 -8.29 -21.92
N GLY A 22 -1.60 -7.50 -22.32
CA GLY A 22 -1.73 -6.47 -23.35
C GLY A 22 -2.24 -5.12 -22.84
N SER A 23 -2.44 -4.99 -21.54
CA SER A 23 -2.71 -3.72 -20.86
C SER A 23 -1.64 -3.40 -19.83
N SER A 24 -1.65 -2.18 -19.29
CA SER A 24 -0.65 -1.72 -18.33
C SER A 24 -1.22 -0.61 -17.44
N ARG A 25 -0.49 -0.28 -16.37
CA ARG A 25 -0.74 0.91 -15.55
C ARG A 25 -0.85 2.18 -16.38
N ARG A 26 -0.02 2.29 -17.42
CA ARG A 26 -0.03 3.43 -18.34
C ARG A 26 -1.35 3.52 -19.10
N ALA A 27 -1.82 2.41 -19.66
CA ALA A 27 -3.09 2.37 -20.40
C ALA A 27 -4.27 2.78 -19.50
N LEU A 28 -4.28 2.33 -18.24
CA LEU A 28 -5.30 2.74 -17.27
C LEU A 28 -5.17 4.23 -16.94
N ALA A 29 -3.95 4.72 -16.70
CA ALA A 29 -3.73 6.14 -16.40
C ALA A 29 -4.18 7.06 -17.54
N GLU A 30 -3.83 6.72 -18.78
CA GLU A 30 -4.26 7.46 -19.99
C GLU A 30 -5.79 7.43 -20.12
N ARG A 31 -6.42 6.29 -19.90
CA ARG A 31 -7.88 6.16 -19.94
C ARG A 31 -8.59 7.03 -18.89
N ILE A 32 -8.12 7.03 -17.64
CA ILE A 32 -8.68 7.87 -16.58
C ILE A 32 -8.48 9.35 -16.93
N ALA A 33 -7.29 9.74 -17.38
CA ALA A 33 -7.01 11.12 -17.76
C ALA A 33 -7.93 11.59 -18.90
N ASP A 34 -8.12 10.79 -19.93
CA ASP A 34 -8.98 11.10 -21.07
C ASP A 34 -10.44 11.31 -20.64
N GLU A 35 -10.97 10.47 -19.74
CA GLU A 35 -12.34 10.60 -19.22
C GLU A 35 -12.54 11.87 -18.38
N HIS A 36 -11.45 12.42 -17.80
CA HIS A 36 -11.48 13.65 -16.98
C HIS A 36 -10.89 14.87 -17.69
N GLY A 37 -10.61 14.77 -19.01
CA GLY A 37 -10.01 15.85 -19.79
C GLY A 37 -8.64 16.30 -19.27
N GLY A 38 -7.93 15.42 -18.62
CA GLY A 38 -6.74 15.69 -17.85
C GLY A 38 -5.43 15.27 -18.53
N SER A 39 -4.43 14.95 -17.73
CA SER A 39 -3.09 14.59 -18.20
C SER A 39 -2.42 13.54 -17.31
N VAL A 40 -1.43 12.83 -17.89
CA VAL A 40 -0.61 11.85 -17.21
C VAL A 40 0.84 12.32 -17.14
N ILE A 41 1.43 12.25 -15.95
CA ILE A 41 2.86 12.52 -15.73
C ILE A 41 3.53 11.22 -15.29
N ARG A 42 4.59 10.82 -16.01
CA ARG A 42 5.44 9.70 -15.60
C ARG A 42 6.21 10.10 -14.34
N VAL A 43 6.18 9.25 -13.34
CA VAL A 43 6.91 9.37 -12.07
C VAL A 43 7.68 8.09 -11.79
N PHE A 44 8.51 8.11 -10.76
CA PHE A 44 9.12 6.89 -10.23
C PHE A 44 8.60 6.61 -8.83
N HIS A 45 8.25 5.35 -8.62
CA HIS A 45 7.86 4.82 -7.31
C HIS A 45 9.02 4.00 -6.74
N VAL A 46 9.34 4.26 -5.47
CA VAL A 46 10.36 3.51 -4.72
C VAL A 46 9.66 2.77 -3.60
N ASP A 47 9.87 1.47 -3.54
CA ASP A 47 9.44 0.65 -2.42
C ASP A 47 10.58 -0.26 -1.93
N SER A 48 10.37 -0.92 -0.78
CA SER A 48 11.33 -1.83 -0.17
C SER A 48 10.68 -3.16 0.14
N GLU A 49 11.45 -4.24 0.03
CA GLU A 49 11.06 -5.58 0.43
C GLU A 49 12.08 -6.18 1.39
N PRO A 50 11.64 -7.10 2.27
CA PRO A 50 12.56 -7.88 3.08
C PRO A 50 13.52 -8.67 2.18
N SER A 51 14.82 -8.62 2.49
CA SER A 51 15.80 -9.41 1.76
C SER A 51 15.66 -10.90 2.05
N LEU A 52 15.71 -11.72 1.02
CA LEU A 52 15.83 -13.18 1.17
C LEU A 52 17.27 -13.61 1.47
N VAL A 53 18.23 -12.69 1.42
CA VAL A 53 19.65 -12.97 1.70
C VAL A 53 19.87 -12.84 3.19
N PRO A 54 20.37 -13.89 3.88
CA PRO A 54 20.67 -13.84 5.31
C PRO A 54 21.64 -12.68 5.64
N GLY A 55 21.30 -11.89 6.65
CA GLY A 55 22.11 -10.74 7.09
C GLY A 55 21.86 -9.43 6.32
N MET A 56 21.10 -9.46 5.24
CA MET A 56 20.61 -8.24 4.57
C MET A 56 19.18 -7.96 5.05
N GLY A 57 18.94 -6.79 5.64
CA GLY A 57 17.63 -6.45 6.22
C GLY A 57 16.55 -6.27 5.15
N GLN A 58 16.79 -5.41 4.18
CA GLN A 58 15.87 -5.11 3.07
C GLN A 58 16.66 -4.64 1.84
N PHE A 59 16.01 -4.73 0.70
CA PHE A 59 16.49 -4.09 -0.53
C PHE A 59 15.41 -3.14 -1.07
N TRP A 60 15.82 -2.25 -1.95
CA TRP A 60 14.94 -1.24 -2.53
C TRP A 60 14.78 -1.49 -4.03
N HIS A 61 13.60 -1.15 -4.54
CA HIS A 61 13.36 -1.14 -5.98
C HIS A 61 12.67 0.16 -6.41
N LEU A 62 12.91 0.53 -7.65
CA LEU A 62 12.33 1.69 -8.30
C LEU A 62 11.67 1.25 -9.60
N THR A 63 10.42 1.64 -9.76
CA THR A 63 9.61 1.31 -10.94
C THR A 63 8.96 2.55 -11.53
N PRO A 64 8.72 2.59 -12.83
CA PRO A 64 7.89 3.63 -13.43
C PRO A 64 6.45 3.59 -12.91
N GLY A 65 5.91 4.76 -12.60
CA GLY A 65 4.53 4.99 -12.23
C GLY A 65 3.92 6.15 -13.02
N TYR A 66 2.64 6.39 -12.83
CA TYR A 66 1.88 7.38 -13.60
C TYR A 66 0.97 8.19 -12.69
N ARG A 67 1.25 9.48 -12.59
CA ARG A 67 0.40 10.42 -11.86
C ARG A 67 -0.61 11.03 -12.79
N ILE A 68 -1.87 10.98 -12.39
CA ILE A 68 -3.02 11.41 -13.17
C ILE A 68 -3.56 12.71 -12.58
N HIS A 69 -3.75 13.71 -13.43
CA HIS A 69 -4.41 14.95 -13.07
C HIS A 69 -5.67 15.12 -13.93
N ASP A 70 -6.68 15.77 -13.36
CA ASP A 70 -7.88 16.19 -14.09
C ASP A 70 -7.62 17.44 -14.95
N ALA A 71 -8.66 17.95 -15.62
CA ALA A 71 -8.60 19.14 -16.44
C ALA A 71 -8.20 20.42 -15.68
N THR A 72 -8.35 20.44 -14.35
CA THR A 72 -7.97 21.55 -13.47
C THR A 72 -6.53 21.45 -12.96
N GLY A 73 -5.86 20.34 -13.22
CA GLY A 73 -4.54 20.02 -12.68
C GLY A 73 -4.58 19.41 -11.27
N THR A 74 -5.77 19.03 -10.77
CA THR A 74 -5.89 18.33 -9.49
C THR A 74 -5.48 16.88 -9.65
N GLU A 75 -4.64 16.36 -8.76
CA GLU A 75 -4.24 14.96 -8.75
C GLU A 75 -5.43 14.05 -8.41
N LEU A 76 -5.73 13.10 -9.29
CA LEU A 76 -6.77 12.08 -9.09
C LEU A 76 -6.19 10.82 -8.42
N ALA A 77 -5.06 10.33 -8.92
CA ALA A 77 -4.36 9.16 -8.42
C ALA A 77 -2.93 9.08 -8.96
N THR A 78 -2.10 8.25 -8.33
CA THR A 78 -0.84 7.77 -8.88
C THR A 78 -0.92 6.26 -9.02
N LEU A 79 -0.62 5.72 -10.22
CA LEU A 79 -0.57 4.28 -10.48
C LEU A 79 0.86 3.79 -10.36
N VAL A 80 1.10 2.83 -9.47
CA VAL A 80 2.43 2.30 -9.17
C VAL A 80 2.48 0.78 -9.32
N ASP A 81 3.67 0.22 -9.25
CA ASP A 81 3.91 -1.22 -9.21
C ASP A 81 4.11 -1.61 -7.75
N ASP A 82 3.13 -2.23 -7.14
CA ASP A 82 3.30 -2.89 -5.84
C ASP A 82 3.00 -4.37 -5.98
N ILE A 83 4.05 -5.16 -6.14
CA ILE A 83 3.98 -6.61 -6.09
C ILE A 83 5.22 -7.12 -5.38
N THR A 84 5.05 -8.20 -4.64
CA THR A 84 6.17 -8.95 -4.08
C THR A 84 7.07 -9.45 -5.21
N ILE A 85 8.35 -9.08 -5.21
CA ILE A 85 9.30 -9.44 -6.27
C ILE A 85 9.36 -10.96 -6.48
N VAL A 86 9.24 -11.75 -5.41
CA VAL A 86 9.23 -13.22 -5.50
C VAL A 86 8.06 -13.72 -6.34
N GLU A 87 6.87 -13.14 -6.16
CA GLU A 87 5.68 -13.52 -6.95
C GLU A 87 5.83 -13.09 -8.41
N ASP A 88 6.39 -11.92 -8.63
CA ASP A 88 6.65 -11.44 -9.97
C ASP A 88 7.71 -12.28 -10.73
N ILE A 89 8.76 -12.72 -10.04
CA ILE A 89 9.75 -13.66 -10.60
C ILE A 89 9.08 -14.99 -10.98
N ARG A 90 8.16 -15.49 -10.17
CA ARG A 90 7.39 -16.70 -10.53
C ARG A 90 6.56 -16.49 -11.79
N ARG A 91 5.91 -15.34 -11.92
CA ARG A 91 5.14 -14.99 -13.13
C ARG A 91 6.04 -14.89 -14.35
N ASP A 92 7.25 -14.33 -14.22
CA ASP A 92 8.26 -14.29 -15.28
C ASP A 92 8.72 -15.69 -15.69
N GLN A 93 8.96 -16.59 -14.73
CA GLN A 93 9.35 -17.96 -15.01
C GLN A 93 8.24 -18.75 -15.72
N LEU A 94 6.98 -18.53 -15.37
CA LEU A 94 5.84 -19.14 -16.06
C LEU A 94 5.71 -18.62 -17.49
N ALA A 95 5.87 -17.32 -17.71
CA ALA A 95 5.85 -16.72 -19.04
C ALA A 95 6.99 -17.22 -19.93
N ALA A 96 8.23 -17.34 -19.37
CA ALA A 96 9.39 -17.89 -20.10
C ALA A 96 9.16 -19.33 -20.58
N ARG A 97 8.62 -20.20 -19.71
CA ARG A 97 8.28 -21.59 -20.07
C ARG A 97 7.24 -21.68 -21.19
N CYS A 98 6.28 -20.76 -21.20
CA CYS A 98 5.30 -20.69 -22.29
C CYS A 98 5.95 -20.32 -23.63
N GLY A 99 6.92 -19.40 -23.62
CA GLY A 99 7.69 -19.01 -24.80
C GLY A 99 8.53 -20.16 -25.40
N GLU A 100 9.13 -21.00 -24.56
CA GLU A 100 9.92 -22.16 -24.98
C GLU A 100 9.09 -23.25 -25.66
N THR A 101 7.81 -23.39 -25.31
CA THR A 101 6.91 -24.39 -25.89
C THR A 101 6.30 -24.01 -27.25
N GLY A 102 6.56 -22.77 -27.73
CA GLY A 102 6.21 -22.34 -29.09
C GLY A 102 4.70 -22.27 -29.39
N HIS A 103 3.85 -22.06 -28.40
CA HIS A 103 2.41 -21.97 -28.60
C HIS A 103 2.04 -20.68 -29.37
N GLN A 104 1.80 -20.83 -30.68
CA GLN A 104 1.22 -19.75 -31.49
C GLN A 104 -0.14 -19.35 -30.91
N GLY A 105 -0.27 -18.07 -30.62
CA GLY A 105 -1.53 -17.49 -30.08
C GLY A 105 -1.65 -17.50 -28.57
N CYS A 106 -0.66 -17.96 -27.80
CA CYS A 106 -0.63 -17.81 -26.35
C CYS A 106 -0.56 -16.33 -25.99
N PRO A 107 -1.48 -15.79 -25.15
CA PRO A 107 -1.43 -14.41 -24.71
C PRO A 107 -0.10 -14.05 -24.01
N LEU A 108 0.49 -15.01 -23.29
CA LEU A 108 1.76 -14.85 -22.57
C LEU A 108 2.98 -14.73 -23.50
N CYS A 109 2.84 -15.10 -24.77
CA CYS A 109 3.93 -15.05 -25.76
C CYS A 109 3.90 -13.77 -26.61
N ARG A 110 2.96 -12.85 -26.38
CA ARG A 110 2.89 -11.58 -27.11
C ARG A 110 3.96 -10.61 -26.62
N PRO A 111 4.63 -9.88 -27.55
CA PRO A 111 5.54 -8.82 -27.12
C PRO A 111 4.77 -7.76 -26.36
N ASP A 112 5.35 -7.31 -25.24
CA ASP A 112 4.80 -6.19 -24.47
C ASP A 112 5.28 -4.88 -25.08
N PRO A 113 4.37 -4.01 -25.52
CA PRO A 113 4.75 -2.69 -26.05
C PRO A 113 5.09 -1.68 -24.97
N ASP A 114 4.94 -2.01 -23.68
CA ASP A 114 5.17 -1.07 -22.59
C ASP A 114 6.67 -0.84 -22.35
N PRO A 115 7.24 0.31 -22.77
CA PRO A 115 8.65 0.63 -22.60
C PRO A 115 9.04 0.84 -21.15
N ASP A 116 8.06 0.97 -20.25
CA ASP A 116 8.23 1.20 -18.81
C ASP A 116 8.11 -0.09 -17.98
N ALA A 117 8.03 -1.26 -18.65
CA ALA A 117 8.02 -2.55 -17.98
C ALA A 117 9.43 -2.95 -17.51
N PHE A 118 9.98 -2.23 -16.55
CA PHE A 118 11.28 -2.52 -15.94
C PHE A 118 11.32 -2.16 -14.45
N ARG A 119 12.32 -2.71 -13.75
CA ARG A 119 12.66 -2.39 -12.37
C ARG A 119 14.13 -2.11 -12.21
N ILE A 120 14.47 -1.18 -11.34
CA ILE A 120 15.83 -0.91 -10.88
C ILE A 120 15.91 -1.32 -9.40
N LEU A 121 16.92 -2.11 -9.05
CA LEU A 121 17.14 -2.63 -7.70
C LEU A 121 18.46 -2.16 -7.16
N SER A 122 18.51 -1.80 -5.89
CA SER A 122 19.72 -1.50 -5.13
C SER A 122 19.47 -1.72 -3.64
N ASP A 123 20.51 -2.01 -2.88
CA ASP A 123 20.52 -1.94 -1.42
C ASP A 123 20.75 -0.51 -0.91
N ASP A 124 21.11 0.44 -1.78
CA ASP A 124 21.28 1.86 -1.46
C ASP A 124 20.19 2.73 -2.10
N LEU A 125 19.26 3.20 -1.28
CA LEU A 125 18.18 4.10 -1.70
C LEU A 125 18.66 5.37 -2.41
N ARG A 126 19.88 5.87 -2.09
CA ARG A 126 20.44 7.06 -2.74
C ARG A 126 20.72 6.82 -4.21
N LEU A 127 21.14 5.60 -4.58
CA LEU A 127 21.35 5.22 -5.97
C LEU A 127 20.04 5.13 -6.74
N LEU A 128 18.98 4.64 -6.13
CA LEU A 128 17.66 4.63 -6.76
C LEU A 128 17.11 6.05 -6.98
N ARG A 129 17.30 6.95 -6.02
CA ARG A 129 16.97 8.38 -6.21
C ARG A 129 17.74 8.98 -7.37
N LEU A 130 19.05 8.76 -7.44
CA LEU A 130 19.88 9.21 -8.55
C LEU A 130 19.39 8.62 -9.89
N ALA A 131 19.04 7.33 -9.94
CA ALA A 131 18.47 6.72 -11.13
C ALA A 131 17.15 7.40 -11.53
N GLY A 132 16.25 7.66 -10.59
CA GLY A 132 14.99 8.38 -10.82
C GLY A 132 15.22 9.79 -11.38
N ASP A 133 16.14 10.54 -10.78
CA ASP A 133 16.45 11.92 -11.18
C ASP A 133 17.11 11.99 -12.58
N THR A 134 17.90 10.98 -12.95
CA THR A 134 18.61 10.94 -14.24
C THR A 134 17.87 10.22 -15.36
N THR A 135 16.77 9.51 -15.04
CA THR A 135 15.96 8.76 -16.00
C THR A 135 14.72 9.55 -16.40
N GLY A 136 14.77 10.19 -17.57
CA GLY A 136 13.62 10.94 -18.11
C GLY A 136 12.57 10.03 -18.75
N ALA A 137 11.41 10.60 -19.10
CA ALA A 137 10.27 9.91 -19.71
C ALA A 137 10.59 9.22 -21.07
N ARG A 138 11.68 9.62 -21.72
CA ARG A 138 12.14 9.06 -23.01
C ARG A 138 13.38 8.15 -22.85
N THR A 139 13.87 7.95 -21.63
CA THR A 139 15.05 7.10 -21.39
C THR A 139 14.66 5.65 -21.65
N ARG A 140 15.37 5.01 -22.56
CA ARG A 140 15.19 3.61 -22.87
C ARG A 140 15.80 2.74 -21.78
N PHE A 141 15.30 1.51 -21.61
CA PHE A 141 15.79 0.56 -20.62
C PHE A 141 17.33 0.38 -20.63
N GLU A 142 17.93 0.43 -21.80
CA GLU A 142 19.40 0.30 -21.98
C GLU A 142 20.19 1.37 -21.23
N HIS A 143 19.56 2.51 -20.90
CA HIS A 143 20.22 3.71 -20.37
C HIS A 143 19.78 4.09 -18.93
N VAL A 144 18.92 3.28 -18.31
CA VAL A 144 18.35 3.62 -16.98
C VAL A 144 19.37 3.62 -15.84
N LEU A 145 20.54 2.98 -16.04
CA LEU A 145 21.65 2.96 -15.07
C LEU A 145 22.80 3.90 -15.41
N ASP A 146 22.74 4.63 -16.54
CA ASP A 146 23.85 5.50 -16.99
C ASP A 146 24.18 6.60 -15.96
N GLY A 147 23.19 7.12 -15.25
CA GLY A 147 23.38 8.10 -14.18
C GLY A 147 24.25 7.57 -13.04
N ILE A 148 23.99 6.34 -12.60
CA ILE A 148 24.77 5.67 -11.56
C ILE A 148 26.19 5.35 -12.08
N ALA A 149 26.27 4.74 -13.26
CA ALA A 149 27.54 4.36 -13.89
C ALA A 149 28.51 5.56 -14.01
N ARG A 150 27.97 6.73 -14.38
CA ARG A 150 28.75 7.99 -14.49
C ARG A 150 29.33 8.45 -13.15
N VAL A 151 28.56 8.35 -12.05
CA VAL A 151 29.04 8.76 -10.72
C VAL A 151 30.22 7.91 -10.25
N PHE A 152 30.20 6.60 -10.57
CA PHE A 152 31.24 5.66 -10.17
C PHE A 152 32.37 5.52 -11.21
N ASP A 153 32.24 6.17 -12.36
CA ASP A 153 33.17 6.06 -13.49
C ASP A 153 33.44 4.59 -13.91
N VAL A 154 32.33 3.85 -14.09
CA VAL A 154 32.31 2.44 -14.47
C VAL A 154 31.30 2.18 -15.58
N PRO A 155 31.49 1.14 -16.41
CA PRO A 155 30.51 0.81 -17.45
C PRO A 155 29.24 0.16 -16.88
N VAL A 156 28.13 0.30 -17.62
CA VAL A 156 26.96 -0.56 -17.45
C VAL A 156 27.21 -1.89 -18.16
N GLU A 157 27.19 -2.97 -17.41
CA GLU A 157 27.32 -4.32 -17.95
C GLU A 157 25.97 -4.93 -18.30
N THR A 158 25.95 -5.77 -19.34
CA THR A 158 24.79 -6.57 -19.71
C THR A 158 25.07 -8.04 -19.42
N VAL A 159 24.18 -8.67 -18.63
CA VAL A 159 24.28 -10.09 -18.29
C VAL A 159 22.90 -10.72 -18.55
N GLY A 160 22.71 -11.36 -19.68
CA GLY A 160 21.40 -11.81 -20.13
C GLY A 160 20.40 -10.64 -20.25
N ALA A 161 19.28 -10.74 -19.59
CA ALA A 161 18.25 -9.69 -19.54
C ALA A 161 18.51 -8.60 -18.46
N VAL A 162 19.61 -8.72 -17.70
CA VAL A 162 19.91 -7.82 -16.59
C VAL A 162 20.97 -6.81 -17.01
N ARG A 163 20.76 -5.54 -16.69
CA ARG A 163 21.76 -4.47 -16.69
C ARG A 163 22.28 -4.31 -15.28
N ARG A 164 23.59 -4.10 -15.10
CA ARG A 164 24.16 -3.87 -13.76
C ARG A 164 25.29 -2.91 -13.78
N VAL A 165 25.49 -2.23 -12.66
CA VAL A 165 26.67 -1.45 -12.35
C VAL A 165 27.40 -2.13 -11.20
N ARG A 166 28.73 -2.31 -11.34
CA ARG A 166 29.60 -2.83 -10.28
C ARG A 166 30.52 -1.74 -9.77
N ASP A 167 30.86 -1.81 -8.50
CA ASP A 167 31.94 -0.99 -7.94
C ASP A 167 33.32 -1.51 -8.37
N ARG A 168 34.38 -0.81 -7.95
CA ARG A 168 35.76 -1.21 -8.25
C ARG A 168 36.20 -2.52 -7.59
N ALA A 169 35.48 -2.96 -6.54
CA ALA A 169 35.68 -4.26 -5.89
C ALA A 169 34.92 -5.40 -6.59
N GLY A 170 34.11 -5.08 -7.62
CA GLY A 170 33.31 -6.05 -8.37
C GLY A 170 31.93 -6.36 -7.78
N ALA A 171 31.52 -5.70 -6.69
CA ALA A 171 30.19 -5.87 -6.13
C ALA A 171 29.13 -5.14 -6.97
N SER A 172 27.98 -5.77 -7.22
CA SER A 172 26.85 -5.14 -7.88
C SER A 172 26.20 -4.13 -6.94
N ILE A 173 26.21 -2.85 -7.30
CA ILE A 173 25.63 -1.74 -6.52
C ILE A 173 24.26 -1.31 -7.02
N ALA A 174 23.93 -1.58 -8.28
CA ALA A 174 22.62 -1.39 -8.85
C ALA A 174 22.39 -2.37 -10.01
N MET A 175 21.16 -2.83 -10.16
CA MET A 175 20.73 -3.70 -11.24
C MET A 175 19.43 -3.18 -11.83
N ALA A 176 19.22 -3.40 -13.13
CA ALA A 176 17.94 -3.16 -13.78
C ALA A 176 17.54 -4.40 -14.57
N THR A 177 16.27 -4.76 -14.50
CA THR A 177 15.71 -5.87 -15.26
C THR A 177 14.44 -5.44 -15.96
N ALA A 178 14.29 -5.83 -17.22
CA ALA A 178 13.01 -5.72 -17.91
C ALA A 178 12.07 -6.78 -17.37
N VAL A 179 10.79 -6.45 -17.31
CA VAL A 179 9.73 -7.39 -16.96
C VAL A 179 9.38 -8.22 -18.20
N ALA A 180 9.20 -9.54 -18.05
CA ALA A 180 8.91 -10.43 -19.18
C ALA A 180 7.66 -9.98 -19.96
N PRO A 181 7.68 -10.01 -21.30
CA PRO A 181 6.55 -9.61 -22.14
C PRO A 181 5.40 -10.60 -22.04
N GLY A 182 4.20 -10.16 -22.45
CA GLY A 182 3.06 -11.04 -22.71
C GLY A 182 2.34 -11.59 -21.48
N ARG A 183 2.55 -11.00 -20.29
CA ARG A 183 1.87 -11.38 -19.05
C ARG A 183 1.11 -10.22 -18.41
N GLU A 184 0.35 -10.52 -17.39
CA GLU A 184 -0.31 -9.55 -16.53
C GLU A 184 0.72 -8.65 -15.82
N ARG A 185 0.30 -7.40 -15.53
CA ARG A 185 1.13 -6.40 -14.88
C ARG A 185 0.50 -5.95 -13.55
N PRO A 186 1.29 -5.87 -12.48
CA PRO A 186 0.83 -5.27 -11.24
C PRO A 186 0.45 -3.81 -11.43
N CYS A 187 -0.59 -3.38 -10.73
CA CYS A 187 -1.05 -2.00 -10.71
C CYS A 187 -1.66 -1.70 -9.35
N GLU A 188 -1.05 -0.84 -8.59
CA GLU A 188 -1.64 -0.27 -7.40
C GLU A 188 -2.14 1.14 -7.70
N ILE A 189 -3.40 1.43 -7.37
CA ILE A 189 -3.98 2.76 -7.45
C ILE A 189 -3.80 3.44 -6.10
N VAL A 190 -2.94 4.46 -6.04
CA VAL A 190 -2.71 5.27 -4.84
C VAL A 190 -3.44 6.59 -5.00
N THR A 191 -4.43 6.86 -4.14
CA THR A 191 -5.17 8.13 -4.18
C THR A 191 -4.53 9.19 -3.29
N PRO A 192 -4.66 10.49 -3.63
CA PRO A 192 -4.52 11.54 -2.64
C PRO A 192 -5.61 11.36 -1.56
N PRO A 193 -5.44 11.96 -0.36
CA PRO A 193 -6.45 11.85 0.68
C PRO A 193 -7.77 12.52 0.26
N ILE A 194 -8.82 11.71 0.04
CA ILE A 194 -10.16 12.11 -0.34
C ILE A 194 -10.90 12.67 0.88
N ARG A 195 -11.57 13.80 0.75
CA ARG A 195 -12.28 14.47 1.86
C ARG A 195 -13.78 14.18 1.90
N SER A 196 -14.39 13.97 0.75
CA SER A 196 -15.83 13.71 0.58
C SER A 196 -16.08 13.09 -0.78
N GLY A 197 -17.24 12.45 -0.98
CA GLY A 197 -17.55 11.79 -2.25
C GLY A 197 -16.61 10.61 -2.52
N HIS A 198 -16.27 9.85 -1.48
CA HIS A 198 -15.29 8.77 -1.57
C HIS A 198 -15.69 7.71 -2.58
N THR A 199 -16.96 7.31 -2.59
CA THR A 199 -17.46 6.29 -3.53
C THR A 199 -17.34 6.77 -4.96
N GLU A 200 -17.79 7.98 -5.24
CA GLU A 200 -17.73 8.58 -6.58
C GLU A 200 -16.29 8.77 -7.06
N ALA A 201 -15.40 9.21 -6.15
CA ALA A 201 -13.99 9.37 -6.48
C ALA A 201 -13.30 8.02 -6.76
N LEU A 202 -13.62 6.97 -6.00
CA LEU A 202 -13.11 5.63 -6.27
C LEU A 202 -13.70 5.04 -7.55
N GLU A 203 -15.00 5.20 -7.81
CA GLU A 203 -15.63 4.72 -9.04
C GLU A 203 -15.06 5.39 -10.30
N ALA A 204 -14.68 6.66 -10.21
CA ALA A 204 -13.99 7.37 -11.30
C ALA A 204 -12.64 6.73 -11.69
N LEU A 205 -12.02 5.97 -10.78
CA LEU A 205 -10.77 5.23 -11.02
C LEU A 205 -11.03 3.75 -11.35
N LEU A 206 -11.96 3.13 -10.64
CA LEU A 206 -12.24 1.69 -10.75
C LEU A 206 -13.13 1.34 -11.94
N GLY A 207 -14.03 2.23 -12.37
CA GLY A 207 -14.83 2.06 -13.57
C GLY A 207 -13.97 1.83 -14.82
N PRO A 208 -13.03 2.73 -15.15
CA PRO A 208 -12.05 2.51 -16.22
C PRO A 208 -11.22 1.25 -16.06
N ALA A 209 -10.80 0.89 -14.83
CA ALA A 209 -10.05 -0.32 -14.56
C ALA A 209 -10.88 -1.58 -14.91
N ARG A 210 -12.14 -1.65 -14.48
CA ARG A 210 -13.07 -2.74 -14.85
C ARG A 210 -13.30 -2.80 -16.36
N ALA A 211 -13.48 -1.65 -17.01
CA ALA A 211 -13.69 -1.58 -18.47
C ALA A 211 -12.49 -2.07 -19.27
N LEU A 212 -11.27 -1.88 -18.74
CA LEU A 212 -10.03 -2.42 -19.32
C LEU A 212 -9.73 -3.87 -18.91
N GLY A 213 -10.59 -4.51 -18.11
CA GLY A 213 -10.44 -5.90 -17.69
C GLY A 213 -9.42 -6.12 -16.59
N PHE A 214 -9.12 -5.09 -15.76
CA PHE A 214 -8.28 -5.26 -14.60
C PHE A 214 -8.91 -6.23 -13.60
N LEU A 215 -8.08 -7.00 -12.92
CA LEU A 215 -8.48 -8.04 -11.99
C LEU A 215 -7.93 -7.76 -10.60
N VAL A 216 -8.52 -8.40 -9.61
CA VAL A 216 -7.99 -8.45 -8.24
C VAL A 216 -7.09 -9.68 -8.14
N PRO A 217 -5.78 -9.55 -7.92
CA PRO A 217 -4.91 -10.70 -7.69
C PRO A 217 -5.27 -11.44 -6.39
N VAL A 218 -4.94 -12.72 -6.32
CA VAL A 218 -5.32 -13.60 -5.19
C VAL A 218 -4.78 -13.07 -3.85
N GLU A 219 -3.61 -12.45 -3.85
CA GLU A 219 -2.95 -11.88 -2.68
C GLU A 219 -3.32 -10.44 -2.36
N ALA A 220 -4.17 -9.81 -3.18
CA ALA A 220 -4.45 -8.38 -3.11
C ALA A 220 -5.15 -7.95 -1.82
N ALA A 221 -4.87 -6.71 -1.46
CA ALA A 221 -5.49 -5.98 -0.39
C ALA A 221 -5.92 -4.56 -0.85
N VAL A 222 -6.71 -3.90 -0.03
CA VAL A 222 -6.90 -2.45 -0.05
C VAL A 222 -6.38 -1.89 1.26
N HIS A 223 -5.52 -0.88 1.17
CA HIS A 223 -5.00 -0.18 2.34
C HIS A 223 -5.72 1.17 2.52
N LEU A 224 -5.95 1.53 3.79
CA LEU A 224 -6.55 2.81 4.15
C LEU A 224 -5.53 3.65 4.91
N HIS A 225 -5.35 4.89 4.49
CA HIS A 225 -4.49 5.86 5.15
C HIS A 225 -5.32 6.95 5.81
N LEU A 226 -5.27 7.03 7.14
CA LEU A 226 -5.94 8.04 7.94
C LEU A 226 -4.92 8.89 8.69
N ASP A 227 -5.28 10.14 9.04
CA ASP A 227 -4.41 11.05 9.78
C ASP A 227 -3.91 10.41 11.10
N ALA A 228 -2.57 10.36 11.28
CA ALA A 228 -1.94 9.80 12.46
C ALA A 228 -2.00 10.75 13.67
N GLY A 229 -2.13 12.05 13.45
CA GLY A 229 -2.08 13.06 14.50
C GLY A 229 -2.98 12.79 15.70
N PRO A 230 -4.27 12.47 15.51
CA PRO A 230 -5.21 12.20 16.60
C PRO A 230 -4.81 11.00 17.49
N PHE A 231 -4.00 10.07 16.97
CA PHE A 231 -3.59 8.86 17.70
C PHE A 231 -2.30 9.05 18.51
N ARG A 232 -1.68 10.24 18.49
CA ARG A 232 -0.49 10.58 19.29
C ARG A 232 -0.84 10.94 20.73
N SER A 233 -1.56 10.04 21.38
CA SER A 233 -1.85 10.10 22.81
C SER A 233 -1.85 8.70 23.41
N VAL A 234 -1.49 8.57 24.68
CA VAL A 234 -1.44 7.25 25.35
C VAL A 234 -2.79 6.53 25.29
N PRO A 235 -3.94 7.17 25.60
CA PRO A 235 -5.24 6.49 25.52
C PRO A 235 -5.59 6.03 24.11
N ALA A 236 -5.45 6.90 23.09
CA ALA A 236 -5.83 6.60 21.72
C ALA A 236 -4.95 5.48 21.14
N PHE A 237 -3.63 5.58 21.28
CA PHE A 237 -2.69 4.55 20.82
C PHE A 237 -2.94 3.21 21.51
N THR A 238 -3.14 3.20 22.84
CA THR A 238 -3.45 1.98 23.59
C THR A 238 -4.75 1.33 23.09
N ASN A 239 -5.78 2.14 22.81
CA ASN A 239 -7.04 1.64 22.26
C ASN A 239 -6.89 1.05 20.86
N VAL A 240 -6.07 1.65 19.98
CA VAL A 240 -5.75 1.07 18.66
C VAL A 240 -5.05 -0.29 18.83
N VAL A 241 -4.03 -0.37 19.69
CA VAL A 241 -3.35 -1.66 19.94
C VAL A 241 -4.34 -2.70 20.47
N ARG A 242 -5.21 -2.34 21.42
CA ARG A 242 -6.24 -3.25 21.96
C ARG A 242 -7.28 -3.67 20.91
N LEU A 243 -7.65 -2.79 19.98
CA LEU A 243 -8.54 -3.12 18.87
C LEU A 243 -7.91 -4.20 17.99
N PHE A 244 -6.70 -3.97 17.50
CA PHE A 244 -6.04 -4.88 16.56
C PHE A 244 -5.46 -6.15 17.21
N THR A 245 -5.31 -6.19 18.53
CA THR A 245 -4.94 -7.44 19.24
C THR A 245 -6.15 -8.19 19.77
N GLY A 246 -7.00 -7.52 20.54
CA GLY A 246 -8.14 -8.16 21.18
C GLY A 246 -9.27 -8.56 20.23
N TYR A 247 -9.54 -7.75 19.22
CA TYR A 247 -10.62 -7.96 18.26
C TYR A 247 -10.14 -8.43 16.88
N ARG A 248 -8.87 -8.84 16.74
CA ARG A 248 -8.26 -9.21 15.46
C ARG A 248 -9.11 -10.19 14.63
N SER A 249 -9.52 -11.30 15.24
CA SER A 249 -10.32 -12.32 14.52
C SER A 249 -11.67 -11.79 14.09
N GLY A 250 -12.32 -10.95 14.89
CA GLY A 250 -13.56 -10.28 14.54
C GLY A 250 -13.38 -9.28 13.40
N LEU A 251 -12.29 -8.48 13.43
CA LEU A 251 -11.95 -7.56 12.34
C LEU A 251 -11.76 -8.31 11.02
N HIS A 252 -10.98 -9.39 11.04
CA HIS A 252 -10.75 -10.21 9.85
C HIS A 252 -12.05 -10.81 9.30
N ALA A 253 -12.94 -11.31 10.17
CA ALA A 253 -14.22 -11.90 9.76
C ALA A 253 -15.17 -10.85 9.17
N VAL A 254 -15.38 -9.73 9.87
CA VAL A 254 -16.33 -8.67 9.45
C VAL A 254 -15.87 -7.93 8.21
N LEU A 255 -14.57 -7.65 8.09
CA LEU A 255 -14.00 -6.97 6.92
C LEU A 255 -13.78 -7.91 5.73
N GLY A 256 -13.83 -9.23 5.95
CA GLY A 256 -13.55 -10.22 4.90
C GLY A 256 -12.07 -10.25 4.51
N THR A 257 -11.17 -10.09 5.49
CA THR A 257 -9.72 -10.05 5.25
C THR A 257 -9.24 -11.24 4.44
N ASN A 258 -8.45 -10.96 3.41
CA ASN A 258 -7.95 -11.96 2.50
C ASN A 258 -6.88 -12.84 3.16
N PRO A 259 -7.14 -14.15 3.35
CA PRO A 259 -6.16 -15.05 4.00
C PRO A 259 -4.91 -15.31 3.16
N HIS A 260 -4.95 -14.99 1.86
CA HIS A 260 -3.81 -15.16 0.95
C HIS A 260 -2.87 -13.93 0.97
N CYS A 261 -3.26 -12.82 1.61
CA CYS A 261 -2.38 -11.68 1.81
C CYS A 261 -1.35 -12.00 2.89
N VAL A 262 -0.15 -12.44 2.48
CA VAL A 262 0.93 -12.85 3.38
C VAL A 262 1.76 -11.69 3.93
N ARG A 263 1.51 -10.47 3.45
CA ARG A 263 2.21 -9.24 3.86
C ARG A 263 1.59 -8.55 5.07
N THR A 264 0.64 -9.20 5.75
CA THR A 264 -0.01 -8.72 6.97
C THR A 264 0.23 -9.69 8.12
N GLY A 265 0.43 -9.17 9.31
CA GLY A 265 0.69 -9.98 10.52
C GLY A 265 0.04 -9.38 11.76
N ALA A 266 -0.14 -10.22 12.78
CA ALA A 266 -0.63 -9.77 14.07
C ALA A 266 0.37 -8.80 14.72
N LEU A 267 -0.15 -7.83 15.48
CA LEU A 267 0.68 -7.00 16.33
C LEU A 267 1.42 -7.86 17.36
N PRO A 268 2.73 -7.61 17.61
CA PRO A 268 3.51 -8.40 18.56
C PRO A 268 2.92 -8.35 19.97
N GLU A 269 2.94 -9.46 20.71
CA GLU A 269 2.48 -9.52 22.11
C GLU A 269 3.28 -8.55 23.01
N ALA A 270 4.56 -8.36 22.72
CA ALA A 270 5.41 -7.39 23.40
C ALA A 270 4.83 -5.96 23.33
N LEU A 271 4.20 -5.58 22.22
CA LEU A 271 3.55 -4.26 22.08
C LEU A 271 2.40 -4.11 23.07
N THR A 272 1.55 -5.12 23.21
CA THR A 272 0.45 -5.11 24.21
C THR A 272 1.00 -4.96 25.62
N THR A 273 2.07 -5.67 25.95
CA THR A 273 2.74 -5.57 27.26
C THR A 273 3.27 -4.16 27.52
N VAL A 274 3.94 -3.57 26.55
CA VAL A 274 4.50 -2.20 26.66
C VAL A 274 3.38 -1.17 26.85
N VAL A 275 2.34 -1.18 26.02
CA VAL A 275 1.25 -0.17 26.13
C VAL A 275 0.48 -0.33 27.44
N ASP A 276 0.25 -1.53 27.94
CA ASP A 276 -0.43 -1.77 29.20
C ASP A 276 0.43 -1.35 30.40
N THR A 277 1.75 -1.50 30.31
CA THR A 277 2.69 -1.08 31.36
C THR A 277 2.79 0.45 31.41
N GLU A 278 3.05 1.10 30.30
CA GLU A 278 3.20 2.56 30.23
C GLU A 278 1.88 3.27 30.52
N SER A 279 0.74 2.76 30.06
CA SER A 279 -0.58 3.30 30.39
C SER A 279 -0.87 3.25 31.91
N ARG A 280 -0.51 2.16 32.59
CA ARG A 280 -0.70 2.01 34.05
C ARG A 280 0.26 2.87 34.84
N SER A 281 1.47 3.13 34.34
CA SER A 281 2.46 4.00 35.01
C SER A 281 2.12 5.49 34.90
N GLY A 282 1.11 5.86 34.09
CA GLY A 282 0.78 7.25 33.83
C GLY A 282 1.78 7.94 32.90
N ALA A 283 2.43 7.19 32.04
CA ALA A 283 3.37 7.72 31.05
C ALA A 283 2.69 8.75 30.14
N ASP A 284 3.47 9.73 29.68
CA ASP A 284 3.09 10.63 28.59
C ASP A 284 3.35 9.99 27.21
N TRP A 285 2.92 10.69 26.16
CA TRP A 285 3.10 10.19 24.79
C TRP A 285 4.57 10.00 24.38
N PRO A 286 5.50 10.94 24.64
CA PRO A 286 6.91 10.76 24.27
C PRO A 286 7.54 9.51 24.89
N ARG A 287 7.23 9.21 26.14
CA ARG A 287 7.75 8.03 26.83
C ARG A 287 7.18 6.74 26.25
N LEU A 288 5.87 6.68 25.97
CA LEU A 288 5.26 5.54 25.32
C LEU A 288 5.83 5.34 23.91
N GLN A 289 5.97 6.42 23.13
CA GLN A 289 6.54 6.41 21.79
C GLN A 289 7.95 5.80 21.79
N GLU A 290 8.81 6.20 22.70
CA GLU A 290 10.18 5.68 22.81
C GLU A 290 10.20 4.19 23.17
N ALA A 291 9.37 3.79 24.13
CA ALA A 291 9.27 2.37 24.53
C ALA A 291 8.76 1.48 23.38
N VAL A 292 7.81 1.97 22.59
CA VAL A 292 7.29 1.24 21.40
C VAL A 292 8.31 1.25 20.26
N ARG A 293 9.01 2.37 20.03
CA ARG A 293 10.07 2.47 19.02
C ARG A 293 11.15 1.41 19.21
N ALA A 294 11.51 1.10 20.47
CA ALA A 294 12.49 0.08 20.81
C ALA A 294 12.07 -1.35 20.38
N LEU A 295 10.80 -1.61 20.09
CA LEU A 295 10.32 -2.89 19.60
C LEU A 295 10.62 -3.14 18.11
N GLY A 296 11.01 -2.13 17.36
CA GLY A 296 11.35 -2.26 15.93
C GLY A 296 10.19 -2.73 15.07
N LEU A 297 8.99 -2.15 15.25
CA LEU A 297 7.82 -2.52 14.45
C LEU A 297 8.07 -2.27 12.96
N THR A 298 7.52 -3.14 12.12
CA THR A 298 7.57 -3.01 10.66
C THR A 298 6.22 -2.61 10.07
N LYS A 299 6.19 -2.22 8.80
CA LYS A 299 4.94 -1.93 8.07
C LYS A 299 4.08 -3.18 7.80
N TYR A 300 4.63 -4.39 7.94
CA TYR A 300 3.98 -5.66 7.57
C TYR A 300 3.12 -6.24 8.70
N LEU A 301 2.29 -5.39 9.31
CA LEU A 301 1.33 -5.75 10.35
C LEU A 301 -0.09 -5.38 9.87
N ASP A 302 -1.11 -5.94 10.51
CA ASP A 302 -2.53 -5.64 10.21
C ASP A 302 -2.83 -4.13 10.23
N VAL A 303 -2.10 -3.41 11.05
CA VAL A 303 -2.05 -1.95 11.08
C VAL A 303 -0.60 -1.48 11.16
N ASN A 304 -0.20 -0.63 10.24
CA ASN A 304 1.11 0.00 10.23
C ASN A 304 1.09 1.26 11.12
N LEU A 305 1.82 1.18 12.23
CA LEU A 305 1.95 2.25 13.23
C LEU A 305 3.28 3.00 13.13
N THR A 306 4.13 2.71 12.14
CA THR A 306 5.51 3.23 12.06
C THR A 306 5.57 4.75 11.95
N ALA A 307 4.58 5.38 11.28
CA ALA A 307 4.51 6.84 11.19
C ALA A 307 4.29 7.52 12.54
N LEU A 308 3.60 6.87 13.48
CA LEU A 308 3.42 7.38 14.85
C LEU A 308 4.72 7.34 15.67
N LEU A 309 5.67 6.51 15.25
CA LEU A 309 6.94 6.27 15.94
C LEU A 309 8.11 7.06 15.35
N THR A 310 7.90 7.74 14.22
CA THR A 310 8.91 8.48 13.48
C THR A 310 8.63 9.98 13.62
N ASP A 311 9.69 10.79 13.85
CA ASP A 311 9.53 12.23 14.06
C ASP A 311 9.21 12.95 12.74
N THR A 312 9.71 12.45 11.61
CA THR A 312 9.48 12.99 10.26
C THR A 312 9.07 11.86 9.31
N PRO A 313 7.86 11.31 9.44
CA PRO A 313 7.40 10.25 8.56
C PRO A 313 7.18 10.79 7.13
N PRO A 314 7.47 10.01 6.09
CA PRO A 314 7.21 10.41 4.70
C PRO A 314 5.71 10.63 4.43
N ARG A 315 4.85 9.90 5.13
CA ARG A 315 3.40 10.10 5.19
C ARG A 315 2.98 10.03 6.65
N ASP A 316 2.27 11.05 7.13
CA ASP A 316 1.82 11.13 8.53
C ASP A 316 0.45 10.45 8.69
N THR A 317 0.40 9.14 8.47
CA THR A 317 -0.84 8.35 8.50
C THR A 317 -0.70 7.09 9.34
N ILE A 318 -1.82 6.66 9.93
CA ILE A 318 -2.03 5.27 10.34
C ILE A 318 -2.56 4.52 9.12
N GLU A 319 -1.95 3.38 8.78
CA GLU A 319 -2.32 2.59 7.61
C GLU A 319 -2.98 1.28 8.05
N ILE A 320 -4.21 1.05 7.61
CA ILE A 320 -4.96 -0.19 7.87
C ILE A 320 -4.82 -1.09 6.64
N ARG A 321 -4.34 -2.32 6.83
CA ARG A 321 -3.89 -3.21 5.75
C ARG A 321 -4.70 -4.50 5.59
N ILE A 322 -5.84 -4.60 6.26
CA ILE A 322 -6.62 -5.85 6.38
C ILE A 322 -7.90 -5.89 5.54
N LEU A 323 -8.14 -4.90 4.67
CA LEU A 323 -9.27 -5.00 3.75
C LEU A 323 -8.89 -5.94 2.59
N PRO A 324 -9.84 -6.76 2.10
CA PRO A 324 -9.59 -7.60 0.92
C PRO A 324 -9.36 -6.75 -0.32
N GLY A 325 -8.72 -7.33 -1.35
CA GLY A 325 -8.68 -6.72 -2.68
C GLY A 325 -10.09 -6.58 -3.26
N MET A 326 -10.40 -5.43 -3.85
CA MET A 326 -11.73 -5.09 -4.38
C MET A 326 -11.63 -4.19 -5.59
N LEU A 327 -12.66 -4.23 -6.46
CA LEU A 327 -12.82 -3.40 -7.65
C LEU A 327 -14.12 -2.57 -7.63
N ASP A 328 -14.79 -2.47 -6.49
CA ASP A 328 -16.04 -1.76 -6.31
C ASP A 328 -15.89 -0.68 -5.24
N GLY A 329 -16.20 0.57 -5.59
CA GLY A 329 -16.02 1.72 -4.71
C GLY A 329 -16.98 1.73 -3.53
N GLU A 330 -18.21 1.21 -3.70
CA GLU A 330 -19.18 1.11 -2.61
C GLU A 330 -18.75 0.06 -1.58
N ASP A 331 -18.25 -1.09 -2.04
CA ASP A 331 -17.70 -2.14 -1.19
C ASP A 331 -16.48 -1.66 -0.38
N ILE A 332 -15.58 -0.90 -1.02
CA ILE A 332 -14.41 -0.33 -0.34
C ILE A 332 -14.84 0.69 0.72
N THR A 333 -15.69 1.64 0.34
CA THR A 333 -16.11 2.71 1.25
C THR A 333 -16.98 2.20 2.39
N GLY A 334 -17.80 1.17 2.17
CA GLY A 334 -18.58 0.52 3.21
C GLY A 334 -17.67 -0.10 4.30
N ARG A 335 -16.63 -0.83 3.90
CA ARG A 335 -15.65 -1.39 4.86
C ARG A 335 -14.80 -0.30 5.52
N ALA A 336 -14.41 0.72 4.77
CA ALA A 336 -13.68 1.87 5.32
C ALA A 336 -14.50 2.61 6.38
N ALA A 337 -15.82 2.74 6.22
CA ALA A 337 -16.71 3.35 7.22
C ALA A 337 -16.78 2.52 8.52
N ILE A 338 -16.72 1.20 8.44
CA ILE A 338 -16.62 0.33 9.63
C ILE A 338 -15.30 0.61 10.37
N VAL A 339 -14.18 0.65 9.64
CA VAL A 339 -12.86 0.96 10.20
C VAL A 339 -12.86 2.35 10.82
N GLN A 340 -13.39 3.36 10.13
CA GLN A 340 -13.52 4.72 10.66
C GLN A 340 -14.24 4.73 12.01
N ALA A 341 -15.42 4.12 12.11
CA ALA A 341 -16.20 4.11 13.34
C ALA A 341 -15.44 3.46 14.52
N LEU A 342 -14.71 2.39 14.25
CA LEU A 342 -13.88 1.71 15.27
C LEU A 342 -12.67 2.56 15.68
N LEU A 343 -12.00 3.23 14.74
CA LEU A 343 -10.89 4.13 15.04
C LEU A 343 -11.35 5.38 15.78
N GLU A 344 -12.51 5.96 15.44
CA GLU A 344 -13.12 7.06 16.21
C GLU A 344 -13.44 6.63 17.65
N ARG A 345 -13.84 5.36 17.86
CA ARG A 345 -13.99 4.80 19.22
C ARG A 345 -12.63 4.73 19.94
N CYS A 346 -11.55 4.47 19.22
CA CYS A 346 -10.20 4.48 19.82
C CYS A 346 -9.76 5.87 20.28
N LEU A 347 -10.25 6.94 19.67
CA LEU A 347 -9.97 8.34 20.09
C LEU A 347 -10.69 8.73 21.39
N ASP A 348 -11.73 8.00 21.80
CA ASP A 348 -12.34 8.20 23.11
C ASP A 348 -11.35 7.74 24.19
N PRO A 349 -11.03 8.57 25.22
CA PRO A 349 -10.07 8.20 26.25
C PRO A 349 -10.51 7.01 27.12
N THR A 350 -11.79 6.64 27.08
CA THR A 350 -12.29 5.47 27.79
C THR A 350 -11.63 4.20 27.20
N PRO A 351 -11.00 3.35 28.02
CA PRO A 351 -10.39 2.13 27.55
C PRO A 351 -11.34 1.26 26.75
N LEU A 352 -10.85 0.68 25.64
CA LEU A 352 -11.60 -0.34 24.91
C LEU A 352 -11.86 -1.54 25.81
N PRO A 353 -13.10 -2.05 25.87
CA PRO A 353 -13.38 -3.24 26.63
C PRO A 353 -12.62 -4.45 26.03
N LYS A 354 -12.34 -5.45 26.84
CA LYS A 354 -11.89 -6.75 26.32
C LYS A 354 -13.05 -7.47 25.65
N PRO A 355 -12.82 -8.23 24.58
CA PRO A 355 -13.86 -9.09 24.01
C PRO A 355 -14.49 -9.99 25.09
N PRO A 356 -15.81 -10.14 25.12
CA PRO A 356 -16.47 -11.01 26.11
C PRO A 356 -16.03 -12.46 25.91
N ARG A 357 -15.79 -13.18 27.01
CA ARG A 357 -15.42 -14.59 26.94
C ARG A 357 -16.62 -15.44 26.46
N GLY A 358 -16.38 -16.40 25.58
CA GLY A 358 -17.40 -17.31 25.06
C GLY A 358 -18.33 -16.70 23.99
N VAL A 359 -18.11 -15.47 23.60
CA VAL A 359 -18.83 -14.84 22.48
C VAL A 359 -18.01 -14.99 21.21
N PRO A 360 -18.60 -15.33 20.05
CA PRO A 360 -17.91 -15.35 18.76
C PRO A 360 -17.23 -14.01 18.47
N SER A 361 -16.04 -14.05 17.89
CA SER A 361 -15.21 -12.84 17.67
C SER A 361 -15.91 -11.80 16.79
N GLU A 362 -16.67 -12.25 15.80
CA GLU A 362 -17.47 -11.40 14.93
C GLU A 362 -18.58 -10.67 15.72
N GLU A 363 -19.35 -11.40 16.52
CA GLU A 363 -20.40 -10.82 17.35
C GLU A 363 -19.83 -9.82 18.36
N ALA A 364 -18.70 -10.14 19.00
CA ALA A 364 -18.01 -9.23 19.91
C ALA A 364 -17.60 -7.93 19.22
N LEU A 365 -17.12 -7.98 17.97
CA LEU A 365 -16.80 -6.79 17.19
C LEU A 365 -18.05 -6.01 16.80
N LEU A 366 -19.13 -6.66 16.39
CA LEU A 366 -20.39 -5.98 16.04
C LEU A 366 -20.99 -5.24 17.24
N VAL A 367 -20.86 -5.79 18.45
CA VAL A 367 -21.26 -5.10 19.70
C VAL A 367 -20.40 -3.85 19.92
N LEU A 368 -19.08 -3.95 19.72
CA LEU A 368 -18.17 -2.80 19.82
C LEU A 368 -18.50 -1.72 18.77
N LEU A 369 -18.80 -2.12 17.55
CA LEU A 369 -19.19 -1.22 16.45
C LEU A 369 -20.51 -0.50 16.77
N ALA A 370 -21.48 -1.18 17.33
CA ALA A 370 -22.75 -0.58 17.77
C ALA A 370 -22.53 0.45 18.88
N ASP A 371 -21.64 0.20 19.87
CA ASP A 371 -21.24 1.20 20.88
C ASP A 371 -20.54 2.39 20.25
N ALA A 372 -19.63 2.16 19.30
CA ALA A 372 -18.92 3.23 18.58
C ALA A 372 -19.91 4.18 17.87
N ARG A 373 -20.84 3.62 17.09
CA ARG A 373 -21.88 4.37 16.37
C ARG A 373 -22.82 5.11 17.31
N ALA A 374 -23.22 4.51 18.42
CA ALA A 374 -24.07 5.14 19.43
C ALA A 374 -23.36 6.34 20.10
N ARG A 375 -22.04 6.27 20.31
CA ARG A 375 -21.23 7.38 20.86
C ARG A 375 -21.08 8.51 19.84
N GLN A 376 -20.87 8.19 18.57
CA GLN A 376 -20.81 9.18 17.49
C GLN A 376 -22.11 9.97 17.38
N LEU A 377 -23.26 9.28 17.40
CA LEU A 377 -24.57 9.94 17.39
C LEU A 377 -24.81 10.85 18.62
N ARG A 378 -24.33 10.48 19.79
CA ARG A 378 -24.43 11.32 21.00
C ARG A 378 -23.56 12.57 20.91
N ARG A 379 -22.43 12.54 20.23
CA ARG A 379 -21.56 13.72 20.00
C ARG A 379 -22.19 14.73 19.04
N ILE A 380 -22.96 14.26 18.08
CA ILE A 380 -23.65 15.11 17.09
C ILE A 380 -24.93 15.73 17.67
N ARG A 381 -25.65 15.07 18.58
CA ARG A 381 -26.91 15.52 19.16
C ARG A 381 -26.84 16.71 20.13
N PRO A 382 -25.79 16.97 20.94
CA PRO A 382 -25.77 18.16 21.80
C PRO A 382 -25.70 19.48 21.05
N ALA A 383 -25.44 19.47 19.74
CA ALA A 383 -25.51 20.67 18.90
C ALA A 383 -26.93 21.03 18.45
N LEU A 384 -27.94 20.22 18.80
CA LEU A 384 -29.35 20.37 18.40
C LEU A 384 -30.31 20.60 19.60
N ALA A 385 -29.80 20.67 20.82
CA ALA A 385 -30.52 21.05 22.04
C ALA A 385 -30.04 22.41 22.55
#